data_8d5d6e19045ced77dae0094a6cf30a56
#
_entry.id   8d5d6e19045ced77dae0094a6cf30a56
#
_cell.length_a   1.000
_cell.length_b   1.000
_cell.length_c   1.000
_cell.angle_alpha   90.00
_cell.angle_beta   90.00
_cell.angle_gamma   90.00
#
_symmetry.space_group_name_H-M   'P 1'
#
loop_
_entity.id
_entity.type
_entity.pdbx_description
1 polymer ?
#
loop_
_entity_poly.entity_id
_entity_poly.type
_entity_poly.pdbx_seq_one_letter_code
_entity_poly.pdbx_strand_id
1 'polypeptide(L)'
;MAILNMLHACLRVENLEASIEFYEKAFGFKEDRRMDYPEHKFTIVYLALPGEHFEIELTYNYGHRPYTIGDGFSHLAIASDDLEGDNAKHKALGYETTDIKGLPGKPGHYYFVTDPDGYRMEVIRAK
;
A
#
# COMPACT_ATOMS: atom_id res chain seq x y z
N MET A 1 10.01 -25.56 -14.77
CA MET A 1 8.70 -25.01 -14.44
C MET A 1 8.48 -23.71 -15.22
N ALA A 2 7.24 -23.46 -15.64
CA ALA A 2 6.93 -22.31 -16.50
C ALA A 2 6.59 -21.01 -15.73
N ILE A 3 6.37 -21.09 -14.42
CA ILE A 3 6.07 -19.91 -13.61
C ILE A 3 7.34 -19.08 -13.41
N LEU A 4 7.23 -17.76 -13.58
CA LEU A 4 8.39 -16.86 -13.56
C LEU A 4 8.52 -16.06 -12.26
N ASN A 5 7.48 -15.30 -11.87
CA ASN A 5 7.59 -14.37 -10.74
C ASN A 5 6.22 -13.90 -10.27
N MET A 6 6.22 -13.19 -9.14
CA MET A 6 5.04 -12.49 -8.66
C MET A 6 4.87 -11.19 -9.45
N LEU A 7 3.62 -10.84 -9.81
CA LEU A 7 3.33 -9.64 -10.59
C LEU A 7 2.76 -8.51 -9.74
N HIS A 8 1.70 -8.79 -8.99
CA HIS A 8 1.02 -7.75 -8.23
C HIS A 8 0.18 -8.32 -7.09
N ALA A 9 -0.22 -7.43 -6.20
CA ALA A 9 -1.27 -7.67 -5.22
C ALA A 9 -2.40 -6.71 -5.51
N CYS A 10 -3.64 -7.18 -5.46
CA CYS A 10 -4.81 -6.35 -5.76
C CYS A 10 -5.48 -5.88 -4.46
N LEU A 11 -5.72 -4.57 -4.37
CA LEU A 11 -6.49 -3.96 -3.30
C LEU A 11 -7.73 -3.30 -3.92
N ARG A 12 -8.90 -3.63 -3.40
CA ARG A 12 -10.14 -2.96 -3.82
C ARG A 12 -10.31 -1.71 -3.00
N VAL A 13 -10.56 -0.58 -3.67
CA VAL A 13 -10.58 0.74 -3.03
C VAL A 13 -11.92 1.43 -3.27
N GLU A 14 -12.36 2.19 -2.26
CA GLU A 14 -13.62 2.92 -2.33
C GLU A 14 -13.45 4.26 -3.07
N ASN A 15 -12.28 4.90 -2.92
CA ASN A 15 -11.98 6.18 -3.56
C ASN A 15 -10.62 6.09 -4.23
N LEU A 16 -10.61 5.91 -5.54
CA LEU A 16 -9.41 5.65 -6.31
C LEU A 16 -8.37 6.77 -6.16
N GLU A 17 -8.79 8.03 -6.31
CA GLU A 17 -7.84 9.15 -6.28
C GLU A 17 -7.25 9.35 -4.90
N ALA A 18 -8.03 9.12 -3.83
CA ALA A 18 -7.50 9.20 -2.47
C ALA A 18 -6.45 8.12 -2.21
N SER A 19 -6.66 6.92 -2.74
CA SER A 19 -5.71 5.82 -2.59
C SER A 19 -4.43 6.07 -3.38
N ILE A 20 -4.54 6.55 -4.62
CA ILE A 20 -3.38 6.92 -5.44
C ILE A 20 -2.55 7.98 -4.71
N GLU A 21 -3.20 9.04 -4.24
CA GLU A 21 -2.51 10.11 -3.52
C GLU A 21 -1.79 9.59 -2.28
N PHE A 22 -2.44 8.70 -1.52
CA PHE A 22 -1.82 8.10 -0.34
C PHE A 22 -0.53 7.37 -0.70
N TYR A 23 -0.59 6.45 -1.67
CA TYR A 23 0.57 5.64 -2.02
C TYR A 23 1.70 6.48 -2.66
N GLU A 24 1.35 7.50 -3.41
CA GLU A 24 2.34 8.43 -3.97
C GLU A 24 3.04 9.22 -2.86
N LYS A 25 2.28 9.84 -1.97
CA LYS A 25 2.84 10.70 -0.92
C LYS A 25 3.53 9.91 0.19
N ALA A 26 2.96 8.80 0.60
CA ALA A 26 3.52 8.02 1.70
C ALA A 26 4.80 7.29 1.30
N PHE A 27 4.83 6.71 0.08
CA PHE A 27 5.89 5.77 -0.29
C PHE A 27 6.60 6.10 -1.59
N GLY A 28 6.11 7.04 -2.37
CA GLY A 28 6.71 7.36 -3.66
C GLY A 28 6.30 6.42 -4.79
N PHE A 29 5.20 5.68 -4.64
CA PHE A 29 4.66 4.91 -5.76
C PHE A 29 4.28 5.85 -6.89
N LYS A 30 4.38 5.36 -8.12
CA LYS A 30 3.97 6.09 -9.31
C LYS A 30 2.98 5.26 -10.10
N GLU A 31 2.01 5.94 -10.69
CA GLU A 31 1.05 5.27 -11.58
C GLU A 31 1.79 4.80 -12.82
N ASP A 32 1.76 3.50 -13.07
CA ASP A 32 2.39 2.88 -14.22
C ASP A 32 1.42 2.82 -15.40
N ARG A 33 0.20 2.38 -15.15
CA ARG A 33 -0.84 2.33 -16.16
C ARG A 33 -2.22 2.32 -15.55
N ARG A 34 -3.20 2.72 -16.35
CA ARG A 34 -4.60 2.79 -15.95
C ARG A 34 -5.47 2.20 -17.05
N MET A 35 -6.48 1.43 -16.67
CA MET A 35 -7.43 0.86 -17.60
C MET A 35 -8.85 1.07 -17.09
N ASP A 36 -9.68 1.74 -17.89
CA ASP A 36 -11.08 1.99 -17.58
C ASP A 36 -11.95 1.00 -18.34
N TYR A 37 -12.88 0.38 -17.63
CA TYR A 37 -13.87 -0.52 -18.21
C TYR A 37 -15.27 -0.05 -17.83
N PRO A 38 -15.73 1.08 -18.39
CA PRO A 38 -17.00 1.70 -17.96
C PRO A 38 -18.21 0.82 -18.21
N GLU A 39 -18.20 -0.01 -19.25
CA GLU A 39 -19.30 -0.94 -19.52
C GLU A 39 -19.40 -2.03 -18.44
N HIS A 40 -18.29 -2.37 -17.81
CA HIS A 40 -18.24 -3.33 -16.72
C HIS A 40 -18.17 -2.63 -15.34
N LYS A 41 -18.18 -1.30 -15.33
CA LYS A 41 -18.24 -0.45 -14.14
C LYS A 41 -17.06 -0.63 -13.19
N PHE A 42 -15.85 -0.67 -13.74
CA PHE A 42 -14.66 -0.64 -12.90
C PHE A 42 -13.48 0.01 -13.61
N THR A 43 -12.52 0.47 -12.80
CA THR A 43 -11.25 1.02 -13.25
C THR A 43 -10.12 0.33 -12.47
N ILE A 44 -9.04 0.03 -13.16
CA ILE A 44 -7.84 -0.56 -12.55
C ILE A 44 -6.68 0.41 -12.73
N VAL A 45 -5.93 0.64 -11.65
CA VAL A 45 -4.69 1.42 -11.67
C VAL A 45 -3.57 0.58 -11.09
N TYR A 46 -2.44 0.50 -11.78
CA TYR A 46 -1.25 -0.17 -11.28
C TYR A 46 -0.24 0.87 -10.81
N LEU A 47 0.22 0.70 -9.57
CA LEU A 47 1.23 1.57 -8.97
C LEU A 47 2.50 0.77 -8.72
N ALA A 48 3.65 1.38 -8.98
CA ALA A 48 4.94 0.75 -8.74
C ALA A 48 5.92 1.73 -8.10
N LEU A 49 6.83 1.21 -7.30
CA LEU A 49 7.99 1.98 -6.84
C LEU A 49 9.00 2.09 -7.98
N PRO A 50 9.75 3.19 -8.09
CA PRO A 50 10.75 3.32 -9.14
C PRO A 50 11.72 2.13 -9.14
N GLY A 51 11.87 1.51 -10.31
CA GLY A 51 12.78 0.37 -10.48
C GLY A 51 12.26 -0.96 -9.99
N GLU A 52 11.07 -1.01 -9.40
CA GLU A 52 10.48 -2.25 -8.91
C GLU A 52 9.61 -2.90 -9.97
N HIS A 53 9.66 -4.23 -10.02
CA HIS A 53 8.83 -5.02 -10.90
C HIS A 53 7.43 -5.24 -10.32
N PHE A 54 7.34 -5.50 -9.02
CA PHE A 54 6.09 -5.81 -8.34
C PHE A 54 5.21 -4.56 -8.23
N GLU A 55 3.91 -4.74 -8.49
CA GLU A 55 2.96 -3.62 -8.50
C GLU A 55 1.85 -3.82 -7.47
N ILE A 56 1.25 -2.71 -7.04
CA ILE A 56 -0.02 -2.73 -6.35
C ILE A 56 -1.09 -2.41 -7.39
N GLU A 57 -2.06 -3.32 -7.54
CA GLU A 57 -3.22 -3.10 -8.40
C GLU A 57 -4.35 -2.53 -7.55
N LEU A 58 -4.78 -1.31 -7.85
CA LEU A 58 -5.95 -0.70 -7.21
C LEU A 58 -7.15 -0.93 -8.11
N THR A 59 -8.16 -1.62 -7.62
CA THR A 59 -9.40 -1.85 -8.35
C THR A 59 -10.53 -1.05 -7.73
N TYR A 60 -11.12 -0.17 -8.53
CA TYR A 60 -12.25 0.66 -8.13
C TYR A 60 -13.50 0.18 -8.86
N ASN A 61 -14.47 -0.35 -8.13
CA ASN A 61 -15.77 -0.76 -8.67
C ASN A 61 -16.76 0.38 -8.47
N TYR A 62 -17.35 0.88 -9.56
CA TYR A 62 -18.20 2.07 -9.54
C TYR A 62 -19.41 1.85 -8.64
N GLY A 63 -19.63 2.78 -7.73
CA GLY A 63 -20.78 2.75 -6.84
C GLY A 63 -20.74 1.69 -5.75
N HIS A 64 -19.62 0.99 -5.61
CA HIS A 64 -19.51 -0.02 -4.56
C HIS A 64 -19.39 0.65 -3.18
N ARG A 65 -20.03 0.04 -2.19
CA ARG A 65 -19.94 0.49 -0.79
C ARG A 65 -18.61 0.07 -0.18
N PRO A 66 -18.24 0.60 1.01
CA PRO A 66 -17.00 0.21 1.67
C PRO A 66 -16.84 -1.29 1.74
N TYR A 67 -15.61 -1.75 1.52
CA TYR A 67 -15.28 -3.16 1.56
C TYR A 67 -15.01 -3.61 3.00
N THR A 68 -15.33 -4.87 3.29
CA THR A 68 -14.97 -5.50 4.55
C THR A 68 -13.68 -6.27 4.32
N ILE A 69 -12.58 -5.82 4.95
CA ILE A 69 -11.29 -6.49 4.82
C ILE A 69 -11.29 -7.83 5.55
N GLY A 70 -11.95 -7.88 6.72
CA GLY A 70 -11.99 -9.07 7.55
C GLY A 70 -10.69 -9.26 8.33
N ASP A 71 -10.50 -10.46 8.84
CA ASP A 71 -9.36 -10.78 9.71
C ASP A 71 -8.35 -11.75 9.08
N GLY A 72 -8.55 -12.12 7.82
CA GLY A 72 -7.65 -13.03 7.11
C GLY A 72 -6.47 -12.35 6.44
N PHE A 73 -6.68 -11.13 5.92
CA PHE A 73 -5.61 -10.32 5.34
C PHE A 73 -4.96 -9.48 6.43
N SER A 74 -3.64 -9.46 6.49
CA SER A 74 -2.92 -8.63 7.47
C SER A 74 -2.34 -7.37 6.82
N HIS A 75 -1.31 -7.52 5.98
CA HIS A 75 -0.59 -6.35 5.46
C HIS A 75 0.30 -6.72 4.29
N LEU A 76 0.77 -5.68 3.59
CA LEU A 76 1.91 -5.75 2.68
C LEU A 76 3.08 -5.08 3.38
N ALA A 77 4.30 -5.41 2.99
CA ALA A 77 5.50 -4.87 3.62
C ALA A 77 6.40 -4.16 2.62
N ILE A 78 7.07 -3.12 3.08
CA ILE A 78 7.98 -2.31 2.29
C ILE A 78 9.23 -1.99 3.13
N ALA A 79 10.39 -1.94 2.49
CA ALA A 79 11.64 -1.66 3.19
C ALA A 79 11.97 -0.17 3.16
N SER A 80 12.53 0.34 4.26
CA SER A 80 12.98 1.72 4.38
C SER A 80 14.42 1.75 4.90
N ASP A 81 15.24 2.59 4.30
CA ASP A 81 16.60 2.86 4.79
C ASP A 81 16.66 4.06 5.74
N ASP A 82 15.49 4.67 6.02
CA ASP A 82 15.37 5.75 7.01
C ASP A 82 14.06 5.58 7.78
N LEU A 83 14.02 4.56 8.61
CA LEU A 83 12.78 4.18 9.32
C LEU A 83 12.24 5.30 10.19
N GLU A 84 13.12 5.96 10.96
CA GLU A 84 12.74 7.06 11.85
C GLU A 84 12.20 8.26 11.08
N GLY A 85 12.87 8.62 9.98
CA GLY A 85 12.44 9.72 9.12
C GLY A 85 11.09 9.44 8.46
N ASP A 86 10.90 8.23 7.94
CA ASP A 86 9.63 7.85 7.32
C ASP A 86 8.49 7.80 8.34
N ASN A 87 8.76 7.30 9.54
CA ASN A 87 7.75 7.28 10.60
C ASN A 87 7.29 8.70 10.95
N ALA A 88 8.24 9.62 11.13
CA ALA A 88 7.93 11.01 11.42
C ALA A 88 7.16 11.68 10.28
N LYS A 89 7.54 11.39 9.04
CA LYS A 89 6.86 11.91 7.85
C LYS A 89 5.42 11.42 7.77
N HIS A 90 5.18 10.15 7.96
CA HIS A 90 3.82 9.59 7.88
C HIS A 90 2.92 10.15 8.97
N LYS A 91 3.45 10.34 10.19
CA LYS A 91 2.71 10.99 11.27
C LYS A 91 2.41 12.45 10.95
N ALA A 92 3.39 13.18 10.41
CA ALA A 92 3.21 14.58 10.05
C ALA A 92 2.19 14.78 8.94
N LEU A 93 2.07 13.83 8.02
CA LEU A 93 1.07 13.85 6.96
C LEU A 93 -0.34 13.53 7.46
N GLY A 94 -0.47 13.13 8.72
CA GLY A 94 -1.76 12.82 9.32
C GLY A 94 -2.27 11.42 9.07
N TYR A 95 -1.44 10.53 8.54
CA TYR A 95 -1.83 9.12 8.33
C TYR A 95 -1.85 8.38 9.66
N GLU A 96 -2.75 7.40 9.77
CA GLU A 96 -2.79 6.51 10.93
C GLU A 96 -1.50 5.69 10.94
N THR A 97 -0.61 6.00 11.89
CA THR A 97 0.76 5.48 11.91
C THR A 97 1.08 5.01 13.33
N THR A 98 1.55 3.78 13.45
CA THR A 98 1.99 3.27 14.76
C THR A 98 3.41 3.76 15.06
N ASP A 99 3.78 3.68 16.34
CA ASP A 99 5.16 3.93 16.73
C ASP A 99 6.05 2.78 16.24
N ILE A 100 7.34 3.06 16.09
CA ILE A 100 8.32 2.04 15.72
C ILE A 100 8.41 1.00 16.84
N LYS A 101 8.32 -0.27 16.45
CA LYS A 101 8.36 -1.40 17.36
C LYS A 101 9.39 -2.43 16.92
N GLY A 102 9.75 -3.32 17.85
CA GLY A 102 10.56 -4.49 17.54
C GLY A 102 9.83 -5.73 18.00
N LEU A 103 10.29 -6.88 17.56
CA LEU A 103 9.84 -8.14 18.10
C LEU A 103 10.32 -8.24 19.57
N PRO A 104 9.69 -9.07 20.41
CA PRO A 104 10.06 -9.16 21.81
C PRO A 104 11.56 -9.32 22.00
N GLY A 105 12.16 -8.42 22.80
CA GLY A 105 13.61 -8.43 23.08
C GLY A 105 14.49 -7.90 21.94
N LYS A 106 13.91 -7.33 20.90
CA LYS A 106 14.64 -6.79 19.74
C LYS A 106 14.50 -5.28 19.66
N PRO A 107 15.47 -4.56 19.03
CA PRO A 107 15.35 -3.12 18.80
C PRO A 107 14.23 -2.79 17.82
N GLY A 108 13.89 -1.51 17.71
CA GLY A 108 12.88 -1.02 16.80
C GLY A 108 13.20 -1.36 15.35
N HIS A 109 12.25 -1.97 14.65
CA HIS A 109 12.49 -2.59 13.36
C HIS A 109 11.39 -2.31 12.34
N TYR A 110 10.16 -2.01 12.79
CA TYR A 110 9.03 -1.84 11.90
C TYR A 110 7.97 -0.94 12.52
N TYR A 111 7.07 -0.45 11.67
CA TYR A 111 5.82 0.19 12.08
C TYR A 111 4.77 -0.04 10.99
N PHE A 112 3.52 0.29 11.32
CA PHE A 112 2.42 0.18 10.35
C PHE A 112 1.85 1.54 10.05
N VAL A 113 1.46 1.74 8.79
CA VAL A 113 0.69 2.90 8.36
C VAL A 113 -0.53 2.38 7.60
N THR A 114 -1.69 2.99 7.83
CA THR A 114 -2.97 2.53 7.32
C THR A 114 -3.43 3.42 6.17
N ASP A 115 -3.85 2.80 5.06
CA ASP A 115 -4.31 3.52 3.89
C ASP A 115 -5.77 3.98 4.05
N PRO A 116 -6.34 4.74 3.06
CA PRO A 116 -7.70 5.27 3.19
C PRO A 116 -8.81 4.22 3.36
N ASP A 117 -8.59 3.00 2.91
CA ASP A 117 -9.59 1.92 3.03
C ASP A 117 -9.37 1.02 4.25
N GLY A 118 -8.29 1.25 4.98
CA GLY A 118 -7.97 0.43 6.15
C GLY A 118 -6.93 -0.66 5.88
N TYR A 119 -6.37 -0.74 4.67
CA TYR A 119 -5.27 -1.66 4.39
C TYR A 119 -4.01 -1.17 5.06
N ARG A 120 -3.29 -2.09 5.69
CA ARG A 120 -2.09 -1.74 6.44
C ARG A 120 -0.84 -2.02 5.61
N MET A 121 0.12 -1.09 5.68
CA MET A 121 1.45 -1.27 5.12
C MET A 121 2.43 -1.36 6.27
N GLU A 122 3.21 -2.43 6.32
CA GLU A 122 4.29 -2.56 7.27
C GLU A 122 5.56 -1.94 6.67
N VAL A 123 6.15 -0.99 7.38
CA VAL A 123 7.42 -0.40 6.96
C VAL A 123 8.52 -1.03 7.81
N ILE A 124 9.47 -1.67 7.16
CA ILE A 124 10.51 -2.47 7.81
C ILE A 124 11.88 -1.84 7.54
N ARG A 125 12.71 -1.78 8.59
CA ARG A 125 14.09 -1.27 8.43
C ARG A 125 14.87 -2.14 7.47
N ALA A 126 15.44 -1.52 6.43
CA ALA A 126 16.27 -2.21 5.47
C ALA A 126 17.55 -2.72 6.15
N LYS A 127 18.07 -3.78 5.63
CA LYS A 127 19.31 -4.37 6.13
C LYS A 127 20.55 -3.61 5.62
#